data_31942130b393803af03030701ea36ad8
#
_entry.id   31942130b393803af03030701ea36ad8
#
_cell.length_a   1.000
_cell.length_b   1.000
_cell.length_c   1.000
_cell.angle_alpha   90.00
_cell.angle_beta   90.00
_cell.angle_gamma   90.00
#
_symmetry.space_group_name_H-M   'P 1'
#
loop_
_entity.id
_entity.type
_entity.pdbx_description
1 polymer ?
#
loop_
_entity_poly.entity_id
_entity_poly.type
_entity_poly.pdbx_seq_one_letter_code
_entity_poly.pdbx_strand_id
1 'polypeptide(L)'
;MKIIKINSENLVECHRINQENTPEVGSRTLEGLQNSLENSDYNLCAVIDDEVVGFVICFQDTEITKSYMGEIEHKNFNEISQRLSDFLYIDRIAVDQNYRKRSIGSKLYEEVVNFAEMNSISHLTAEINLLPSKNTPSFNFHEKFDFTELDTVKYSEDYEVSLQVRMNS
;
A
#
# COMPACT_ATOMS: atom_id res chain seq x y z
N MET A 1 8.86 2.24 19.42
CA MET A 1 8.54 1.65 18.10
C MET A 1 9.69 1.89 17.14
N LYS A 2 10.08 0.86 16.43
CA LYS A 2 11.08 0.96 15.36
C LYS A 2 10.39 0.75 14.02
N ILE A 3 10.88 1.42 12.98
CA ILE A 3 10.45 1.18 11.60
C ILE A 3 11.67 0.72 10.83
N ILE A 4 11.58 -0.48 10.26
CA ILE A 4 12.70 -1.15 9.59
C ILE A 4 12.26 -1.72 8.25
N LYS A 5 13.22 -1.97 7.37
CA LYS A 5 12.95 -2.70 6.13
C LYS A 5 12.49 -4.13 6.45
N ILE A 6 11.50 -4.63 5.71
CA ILE A 6 11.01 -6.00 5.88
C ILE A 6 12.10 -6.98 5.41
N ASN A 7 12.36 -8.00 6.22
CA ASN A 7 13.28 -9.07 5.90
C ASN A 7 12.59 -10.44 6.00
N SER A 8 13.32 -11.50 5.73
CA SER A 8 12.78 -12.87 5.77
C SER A 8 12.23 -13.28 7.15
N GLU A 9 12.78 -12.74 8.23
CA GLU A 9 12.33 -13.04 9.60
C GLU A 9 10.97 -12.38 9.90
N ASN A 10 10.69 -11.23 9.28
CA ASN A 10 9.45 -10.48 9.48
C ASN A 10 8.31 -10.95 8.58
N LEU A 11 8.62 -11.69 7.52
CA LEU A 11 7.66 -12.01 6.45
C LEU A 11 6.43 -12.76 6.94
N VAL A 12 6.60 -13.75 7.81
CA VAL A 12 5.48 -14.57 8.32
C VAL A 12 4.49 -13.70 9.10
N GLU A 13 4.99 -12.79 9.92
CA GLU A 13 4.14 -11.88 10.69
C GLU A 13 3.47 -10.83 9.81
N CYS A 14 4.17 -10.30 8.81
CA CYS A 14 3.55 -9.42 7.81
C CYS A 14 2.41 -10.13 7.08
N HIS A 15 2.60 -11.40 6.71
CA HIS A 15 1.57 -12.20 6.08
C HIS A 15 0.36 -12.41 7.00
N ARG A 16 0.58 -12.73 8.27
CA ARG A 16 -0.49 -12.85 9.25
C ARG A 16 -1.31 -11.56 9.32
N ILE A 17 -0.64 -10.42 9.45
CA ILE A 17 -1.29 -9.10 9.52
C ILE A 17 -2.04 -8.80 8.22
N ASN A 18 -1.48 -9.15 7.06
CA ASN A 18 -2.16 -9.00 5.78
C ASN A 18 -3.50 -9.75 5.77
N GLN A 19 -3.48 -11.01 6.18
CA GLN A 19 -4.68 -11.85 6.16
C GLN A 19 -5.75 -11.41 7.17
N GLU A 20 -5.35 -10.84 8.31
CA GLU A 20 -6.28 -10.24 9.28
C GLU A 20 -7.02 -9.01 8.72
N ASN A 21 -6.45 -8.36 7.73
CA ASN A 21 -7.00 -7.12 7.16
C ASN A 21 -7.71 -7.32 5.82
N THR A 22 -8.00 -8.55 5.44
CA THR A 22 -8.84 -8.83 4.28
C THR A 22 -10.32 -8.60 4.63
N PRO A 23 -11.18 -8.18 3.69
CA PRO A 23 -10.91 -7.95 2.26
C PRO A 23 -10.37 -6.55 1.91
N GLU A 24 -10.25 -5.63 2.86
CA GLU A 24 -9.81 -4.24 2.62
C GLU A 24 -8.40 -4.21 2.02
N VAL A 25 -7.54 -5.12 2.49
CA VAL A 25 -6.27 -5.44 1.87
C VAL A 25 -6.44 -6.77 1.14
N GLY A 26 -6.00 -6.85 -0.10
CA GLY A 26 -6.13 -8.08 -0.89
C GLY A 26 -5.41 -9.26 -0.24
N SER A 27 -6.08 -10.42 -0.21
CA SER A 27 -5.47 -11.67 0.28
C SER A 27 -4.24 -12.04 -0.57
N ARG A 28 -3.23 -12.59 0.09
CA ARG A 28 -2.02 -13.14 -0.55
C ARG A 28 -1.63 -14.44 0.12
N THR A 29 -1.06 -15.36 -0.65
CA THR A 29 -0.30 -16.48 -0.09
C THR A 29 1.01 -15.95 0.48
N LEU A 30 1.66 -16.72 1.35
CA LEU A 30 2.99 -16.34 1.87
C LEU A 30 3.99 -16.16 0.74
N GLU A 31 4.00 -17.07 -0.23
CA GLU A 31 4.85 -16.99 -1.43
C GLU A 31 4.53 -15.74 -2.27
N GLY A 32 3.24 -15.44 -2.45
CA GLY A 32 2.80 -14.24 -3.18
C GLY A 32 3.25 -12.96 -2.50
N LEU A 33 3.19 -12.89 -1.18
CA LEU A 33 3.69 -11.74 -0.42
C LEU A 33 5.21 -11.62 -0.51
N GLN A 34 5.92 -12.75 -0.46
CA GLN A 34 7.37 -12.78 -0.65
C GLN A 34 7.75 -12.24 -2.03
N ASN A 35 7.07 -12.67 -3.09
CA ASN A 35 7.28 -12.16 -4.44
C ASN A 35 7.03 -10.65 -4.54
N SER A 36 5.99 -10.16 -3.87
CA SER A 36 5.72 -8.71 -3.80
C SER A 36 6.89 -7.96 -3.16
N LEU A 37 7.41 -8.47 -2.05
CA LEU A 37 8.57 -7.86 -1.37
C LEU A 37 9.82 -7.83 -2.26
N GLU A 38 10.12 -8.93 -2.93
CA GLU A 38 11.31 -9.05 -3.78
C GLU A 38 11.26 -8.10 -4.97
N ASN A 39 10.07 -7.75 -5.46
CA ASN A 39 9.86 -6.85 -6.58
C ASN A 39 9.54 -5.41 -6.15
N SER A 40 9.35 -5.15 -4.87
CA SER A 40 9.02 -3.81 -4.36
C SER A 40 10.25 -2.90 -4.33
N ASP A 41 10.01 -1.62 -4.47
CA ASP A 41 11.05 -0.58 -4.42
C ASP A 41 11.24 -0.03 -3.02
N TYR A 42 10.19 -0.04 -2.22
CA TYR A 42 10.23 0.44 -0.85
C TYR A 42 9.23 -0.33 0.02
N ASN A 43 9.72 -0.91 1.11
CA ASN A 43 8.89 -1.65 2.03
C ASN A 43 9.41 -1.50 3.45
N LEU A 44 8.49 -1.40 4.41
CA LEU A 44 8.81 -1.19 5.82
C LEU A 44 7.86 -2.00 6.70
N CYS A 45 8.34 -2.39 7.87
CA CYS A 45 7.47 -2.84 8.95
C CYS A 45 7.75 -2.06 10.23
N ALA A 46 6.71 -1.92 11.04
CA ALA A 46 6.78 -1.33 12.37
C ALA A 46 6.92 -2.44 13.40
N VAL A 47 7.81 -2.25 14.36
CA VAL A 47 8.10 -3.25 15.41
C VAL A 47 7.99 -2.59 16.78
N ILE A 48 7.24 -3.21 17.68
CA ILE A 48 7.10 -2.82 19.09
C ILE A 48 7.40 -4.05 19.94
N ASP A 49 8.33 -3.92 20.90
CA ASP A 49 8.73 -5.03 21.80
C ASP A 49 9.05 -6.32 21.04
N ASP A 50 9.83 -6.18 19.97
CA ASP A 50 10.25 -7.25 19.06
C ASP A 50 9.12 -7.93 18.26
N GLU A 51 7.91 -7.40 18.31
CA GLU A 51 6.79 -7.90 17.51
C GLU A 51 6.49 -6.98 16.33
N VAL A 52 6.25 -7.57 15.16
CA VAL A 52 5.77 -6.83 13.98
C VAL A 52 4.32 -6.44 14.20
N VAL A 53 4.03 -5.14 14.09
CA VAL A 53 2.69 -4.59 14.37
C VAL A 53 2.04 -3.90 13.16
N GLY A 54 2.76 -3.79 12.06
CA GLY A 54 2.24 -3.22 10.81
C GLY A 54 3.29 -3.23 9.72
N PHE A 55 2.86 -3.03 8.49
CA PHE A 55 3.78 -2.99 7.34
C PHE A 55 3.19 -2.20 6.17
N VAL A 56 4.06 -1.79 5.25
CA VAL A 56 3.70 -1.12 4.00
C VAL A 56 4.61 -1.61 2.87
N ILE A 57 4.04 -1.80 1.68
CA ILE A 57 4.79 -2.22 0.49
C ILE A 57 4.46 -1.26 -0.66
N CYS A 58 5.51 -0.70 -1.28
CA CYS A 58 5.39 0.30 -2.34
C CYS A 58 6.19 -0.10 -3.58
N PHE A 59 5.67 0.32 -4.73
CA PHE A 59 6.28 0.07 -6.05
C PHE A 59 6.41 1.39 -6.81
N GLN A 60 7.60 1.66 -7.33
CA GLN A 60 7.85 2.84 -8.14
C GLN A 60 7.45 2.59 -9.60
N ASP A 61 7.00 3.63 -10.29
CA ASP A 61 6.64 3.61 -11.72
C ASP A 61 7.90 3.41 -12.57
N THR A 62 8.27 2.15 -12.79
CA THR A 62 9.42 1.74 -13.61
C THR A 62 9.01 0.65 -14.59
N GLU A 63 9.80 0.44 -15.65
CA GLU A 63 9.53 -0.63 -16.61
C GLU A 63 9.60 -2.02 -15.97
N ILE A 64 10.50 -2.20 -15.00
CA ILE A 64 10.61 -3.45 -14.23
C ILE A 64 9.32 -3.70 -13.44
N THR A 65 8.82 -2.69 -12.75
CA THR A 65 7.57 -2.79 -11.99
C THR A 65 6.39 -3.06 -12.91
N LYS A 66 6.30 -2.37 -14.05
CA LYS A 66 5.21 -2.61 -15.03
C LYS A 66 5.22 -4.04 -15.53
N SER A 67 6.39 -4.61 -15.80
CA SER A 67 6.53 -6.01 -16.22
C SER A 67 6.02 -6.97 -15.13
N TYR A 68 6.45 -6.77 -13.89
CA TYR A 68 6.00 -7.58 -12.75
C TYR A 68 4.48 -7.47 -12.54
N MET A 69 3.95 -6.25 -12.54
CA MET A 69 2.51 -6.01 -12.35
C MET A 69 1.67 -6.60 -13.50
N GLY A 70 2.20 -6.61 -14.71
CA GLY A 70 1.59 -7.28 -15.85
C GLY A 70 1.55 -8.79 -15.69
N GLU A 71 2.62 -9.40 -15.19
CA GLU A 71 2.71 -10.85 -14.95
C GLU A 71 1.68 -11.32 -13.91
N ILE A 72 1.48 -10.55 -12.85
CA ILE A 72 0.51 -10.89 -11.79
C ILE A 72 -0.90 -10.34 -12.07
N GLU A 73 -1.11 -9.69 -13.23
CA GLU A 73 -2.38 -9.10 -13.64
C GLU A 73 -2.96 -8.12 -12.59
N HIS A 74 -2.11 -7.23 -12.08
CA HIS A 74 -2.47 -6.26 -11.05
C HIS A 74 -3.31 -5.12 -11.63
N LYS A 75 -4.63 -5.21 -11.50
CA LYS A 75 -5.59 -4.30 -12.15
C LYS A 75 -5.44 -2.85 -11.69
N ASN A 76 -5.35 -2.62 -10.39
CA ASN A 76 -5.29 -1.26 -9.84
C ASN A 76 -4.03 -0.52 -10.27
N PHE A 77 -2.87 -1.18 -10.24
CA PHE A 77 -1.62 -0.59 -10.73
C PHE A 77 -1.75 -0.23 -12.22
N ASN A 78 -2.29 -1.12 -13.03
CA ASN A 78 -2.48 -0.89 -14.46
C ASN A 78 -3.38 0.32 -14.73
N GLU A 79 -4.47 0.46 -13.97
CA GLU A 79 -5.37 1.61 -14.09
C GLU A 79 -4.70 2.92 -13.69
N ILE A 80 -3.90 2.92 -12.64
CA ILE A 80 -3.14 4.10 -12.21
C ILE A 80 -2.11 4.48 -13.28
N SER A 81 -1.37 3.51 -13.81
CA SER A 81 -0.32 3.75 -14.81
C SER A 81 -0.84 4.30 -16.13
N GLN A 82 -2.12 4.10 -16.44
CA GLN A 82 -2.78 4.70 -17.60
C GLN A 82 -3.11 6.19 -17.40
N ARG A 83 -3.11 6.67 -16.17
CA ARG A 83 -3.53 8.03 -15.80
C ARG A 83 -2.38 8.92 -15.34
N LEU A 84 -1.35 8.32 -14.74
CA LEU A 84 -0.21 9.04 -14.15
C LEU A 84 1.11 8.41 -14.55
N SER A 85 2.16 9.21 -14.46
CA SER A 85 3.56 8.78 -14.51
C SER A 85 4.31 9.36 -13.29
N ASP A 86 5.51 8.88 -13.05
CA ASP A 86 6.37 9.34 -11.95
C ASP A 86 5.65 9.28 -10.60
N PHE A 87 5.27 8.07 -10.22
CA PHE A 87 4.58 7.82 -8.96
C PHE A 87 5.23 6.68 -8.16
N LEU A 88 4.99 6.71 -6.86
CA LEU A 88 5.19 5.58 -5.96
C LEU A 88 3.80 5.06 -5.57
N TYR A 89 3.54 3.81 -5.92
CA TYR A 89 2.27 3.14 -5.64
C TYR A 89 2.34 2.40 -4.31
N ILE A 90 1.43 2.73 -3.41
CA ILE A 90 1.27 2.03 -2.14
C ILE A 90 0.33 0.85 -2.40
N ASP A 91 0.92 -0.33 -2.62
CA ASP A 91 0.15 -1.55 -2.92
C ASP A 91 -0.68 -2.00 -1.72
N ARG A 92 -0.06 -1.95 -0.55
CA ARG A 92 -0.74 -2.34 0.69
C ARG A 92 -0.11 -1.72 1.91
N ILE A 93 -0.96 -1.40 2.87
CA ILE A 93 -0.60 -1.05 4.24
C ILE A 93 -1.57 -1.78 5.17
N ALA A 94 -1.06 -2.37 6.21
CA ALA A 94 -1.88 -3.07 7.19
C ALA A 94 -1.27 -2.95 8.59
N VAL A 95 -2.14 -2.88 9.59
CA VAL A 95 -1.77 -2.78 11.02
C VAL A 95 -2.44 -3.90 11.78
N ASP A 96 -1.71 -4.52 12.69
CA ASP A 96 -2.23 -5.55 13.58
C ASP A 96 -3.46 -5.03 14.34
N GLN A 97 -4.51 -5.83 14.39
CA GLN A 97 -5.79 -5.45 15.01
C GLN A 97 -5.64 -5.01 16.47
N ASN A 98 -4.70 -5.61 17.19
CA ASN A 98 -4.46 -5.29 18.60
C ASN A 98 -3.68 -3.99 18.80
N TYR A 99 -3.15 -3.41 17.73
CA TYR A 99 -2.32 -2.20 17.77
C TYR A 99 -2.94 -1.02 17.01
N ARG A 100 -4.21 -1.13 16.62
CA ARG A 100 -4.94 -0.04 15.97
C ARG A 100 -5.07 1.16 16.91
N LYS A 101 -5.26 2.36 16.32
CA LYS A 101 -5.41 3.65 17.05
C LYS A 101 -4.14 4.07 17.82
N ARG A 102 -2.97 3.57 17.40
CA ARG A 102 -1.67 3.95 17.96
C ARG A 102 -0.79 4.71 16.94
N SER A 103 -1.40 5.25 15.90
CA SER A 103 -0.73 6.04 14.85
C SER A 103 0.35 5.26 14.07
N ILE A 104 0.28 3.93 14.06
CA ILE A 104 1.27 3.10 13.35
C ILE A 104 1.18 3.31 11.84
N GLY A 105 -0.04 3.29 11.29
CA GLY A 105 -0.26 3.56 9.87
C GLY A 105 0.23 4.94 9.46
N SER A 106 -0.03 5.96 10.29
CA SER A 106 0.45 7.32 10.03
C SER A 106 1.96 7.40 10.00
N LYS A 107 2.65 6.73 10.91
CA LYS A 107 4.11 6.73 10.92
C LYS A 107 4.71 6.00 9.72
N LEU A 108 4.09 4.90 9.28
CA LEU A 108 4.50 4.22 8.05
C LEU A 108 4.30 5.14 6.84
N TYR A 109 3.19 5.86 6.74
CA TYR A 109 2.94 6.79 5.65
C TYR A 109 3.89 8.00 5.68
N GLU A 110 4.23 8.51 6.85
CA GLU A 110 5.25 9.58 6.99
C GLU A 110 6.57 9.14 6.35
N GLU A 111 7.01 7.92 6.60
CA GLU A 111 8.23 7.36 6.00
C GLU A 111 8.10 7.21 4.48
N VAL A 112 6.94 6.79 3.99
CA VAL A 112 6.68 6.67 2.54
C VAL A 112 6.71 8.05 1.87
N VAL A 113 6.09 9.06 2.48
CA VAL A 113 6.13 10.44 1.98
C VAL A 113 7.57 10.95 1.93
N ASN A 114 8.32 10.76 3.01
CA ASN A 114 9.73 11.17 3.07
C ASN A 114 10.57 10.52 1.97
N PHE A 115 10.39 9.21 1.77
CA PHE A 115 11.08 8.47 0.70
C PHE A 115 10.77 9.06 -0.68
N ALA A 116 9.49 9.29 -0.96
CA ALA A 116 9.07 9.83 -2.25
C ALA A 116 9.64 11.22 -2.49
N GLU A 117 9.61 12.10 -1.49
CA GLU A 117 10.15 13.46 -1.60
C GLU A 117 11.68 13.47 -1.75
N MET A 118 12.38 12.64 -0.98
CA MET A 118 13.83 12.52 -1.08
C MET A 118 14.31 11.96 -2.42
N ASN A 119 13.49 11.17 -3.08
CA ASN A 119 13.79 10.60 -4.39
C ASN A 119 13.15 11.37 -5.55
N SER A 120 12.59 12.55 -5.28
CA SER A 120 11.96 13.44 -6.28
C SER A 120 10.85 12.74 -7.09
N ILE A 121 10.11 11.85 -6.45
CA ILE A 121 8.94 11.19 -7.05
C ILE A 121 7.75 12.14 -6.93
N SER A 122 7.08 12.43 -8.06
CA SER A 122 6.07 13.49 -8.13
C SER A 122 4.77 13.15 -7.41
N HIS A 123 4.40 11.87 -7.37
CA HIS A 123 3.10 11.43 -6.85
C HIS A 123 3.22 10.23 -5.93
N LEU A 124 2.36 10.19 -4.91
CA LEU A 124 2.00 8.94 -4.24
C LEU A 124 0.60 8.52 -4.72
N THR A 125 0.41 7.24 -4.92
CA THR A 125 -0.88 6.68 -5.35
C THR A 125 -1.27 5.48 -4.50
N ALA A 126 -2.57 5.29 -4.38
CA ALA A 126 -3.18 4.15 -3.68
C ALA A 126 -4.60 3.95 -4.22
N GLU A 127 -5.25 2.86 -3.85
CA GLU A 127 -6.68 2.70 -4.09
C GLU A 127 -7.42 2.42 -2.79
N ILE A 128 -8.69 2.79 -2.75
CA ILE A 128 -9.58 2.57 -1.61
C ILE A 128 -10.89 1.96 -2.13
N ASN A 129 -11.37 0.91 -1.47
CA ASN A 129 -12.61 0.24 -1.85
C ASN A 129 -13.83 1.14 -1.68
N LEU A 130 -14.67 1.18 -2.73
CA LEU A 130 -16.01 1.79 -2.72
C LEU A 130 -17.10 0.72 -2.63
N LEU A 131 -16.88 -0.44 -3.25
CA LEU A 131 -17.74 -1.61 -3.21
C LEU A 131 -16.90 -2.85 -2.87
N PRO A 132 -17.44 -3.82 -2.14
CA PRO A 132 -18.84 -3.97 -1.71
C PRO A 132 -19.28 -2.98 -0.63
N SER A 133 -18.36 -2.33 0.08
CA SER A 133 -18.65 -1.25 1.02
C SER A 133 -17.55 -0.21 1.00
N LYS A 134 -17.94 1.06 1.13
CA LYS A 134 -17.00 2.18 1.19
C LYS A 134 -16.13 2.08 2.44
N ASN A 135 -14.81 2.01 2.26
CA ASN A 135 -13.84 1.99 3.36
C ASN A 135 -13.62 3.41 3.89
N THR A 136 -14.61 3.93 4.63
CA THR A 136 -14.59 5.29 5.17
C THR A 136 -13.38 5.57 6.06
N PRO A 137 -12.94 4.68 6.96
CA PRO A 137 -11.72 4.92 7.74
C PRO A 137 -10.49 5.16 6.87
N SER A 138 -10.36 4.41 5.78
CA SER A 138 -9.24 4.58 4.83
C SER A 138 -9.34 5.91 4.09
N PHE A 139 -10.53 6.33 3.65
CA PHE A 139 -10.73 7.65 3.06
C PHE A 139 -10.29 8.76 4.00
N ASN A 140 -10.73 8.72 5.26
CA ASN A 140 -10.37 9.72 6.27
C ASN A 140 -8.86 9.74 6.54
N PHE A 141 -8.24 8.56 6.59
CA PHE A 141 -6.80 8.41 6.77
C PHE A 141 -6.02 9.05 5.61
N HIS A 142 -6.42 8.76 4.37
CA HIS A 142 -5.75 9.29 3.18
C HIS A 142 -5.93 10.80 3.04
N GLU A 143 -7.11 11.33 3.39
CA GLU A 143 -7.37 12.77 3.37
C GLU A 143 -6.41 13.54 4.28
N LYS A 144 -6.04 12.98 5.44
CA LYS A 144 -5.06 13.59 6.35
C LYS A 144 -3.66 13.70 5.74
N PHE A 145 -3.36 12.88 4.74
CA PHE A 145 -2.11 12.91 4.00
C PHE A 145 -2.23 13.63 2.65
N ASP A 146 -3.26 14.45 2.48
CA ASP A 146 -3.48 15.27 1.29
C ASP A 146 -3.74 14.47 0.00
N PHE A 147 -4.22 13.25 0.14
CA PHE A 147 -4.70 12.48 -1.02
C PHE A 147 -6.05 13.01 -1.49
N THR A 148 -6.23 13.02 -2.80
CA THR A 148 -7.50 13.34 -3.46
C THR A 148 -7.86 12.22 -4.43
N GLU A 149 -9.13 12.13 -4.80
CA GLU A 149 -9.58 11.15 -5.79
C GLU A 149 -9.12 11.55 -7.19
N LEU A 150 -8.39 10.64 -7.83
CA LEU A 150 -7.97 10.78 -9.23
C LEU A 150 -9.08 10.32 -10.17
N ASP A 151 -9.68 9.18 -9.88
CA ASP A 151 -10.74 8.56 -10.69
C ASP A 151 -11.36 7.40 -9.90
N THR A 152 -12.44 6.85 -10.43
CA THR A 152 -13.05 5.62 -9.91
C THR A 152 -13.04 4.55 -10.99
N VAL A 153 -12.89 3.29 -10.60
CA VAL A 153 -12.92 2.15 -11.52
C VAL A 153 -13.86 1.09 -10.96
N LYS A 154 -14.85 0.72 -11.75
CA LYS A 154 -15.80 -0.36 -11.41
C LYS A 154 -15.43 -1.61 -12.21
N TYR A 155 -14.98 -2.64 -11.51
CA TYR A 155 -14.57 -3.90 -12.13
C TYR A 155 -15.73 -4.89 -12.29
N SER A 156 -16.71 -4.81 -11.39
CA SER A 156 -17.89 -5.66 -11.40
C SER A 156 -19.01 -4.98 -10.61
N GLU A 157 -20.18 -5.61 -10.54
CA GLU A 157 -21.29 -5.09 -9.72
C GLU A 157 -20.92 -4.96 -8.23
N ASP A 158 -19.97 -5.78 -7.77
CA ASP A 158 -19.59 -5.86 -6.36
C ASP A 158 -18.21 -5.30 -6.05
N TYR A 159 -17.48 -4.81 -7.05
CA TYR A 159 -16.12 -4.31 -6.83
C TYR A 159 -15.86 -3.02 -7.58
N GLU A 160 -15.68 -1.96 -6.82
CA GLU A 160 -15.31 -0.62 -7.30
C GLU A 160 -14.28 -0.01 -6.37
N VAL A 161 -13.33 0.72 -6.93
CA VAL A 161 -12.29 1.41 -6.17
C VAL A 161 -12.22 2.89 -6.53
N SER A 162 -11.80 3.69 -5.57
CA SER A 162 -11.35 5.07 -5.78
C SER A 162 -9.83 5.03 -5.92
N LEU A 163 -9.34 5.52 -7.06
CA LEU A 163 -7.91 5.73 -7.27
C LEU A 163 -7.53 7.05 -6.61
N GLN A 164 -6.55 7.03 -5.73
CA GLN A 164 -6.14 8.18 -4.93
C GLN A 164 -4.76 8.67 -5.33
N VAL A 165 -4.54 9.98 -5.27
CA VAL A 165 -3.26 10.61 -5.59
C VAL A 165 -2.92 11.69 -4.59
N ARG A 166 -1.64 11.75 -4.19
CA ARG A 166 -1.04 12.85 -3.44
C ARG A 166 0.05 13.47 -4.30
N MET A 167 0.00 14.79 -4.45
CA MET A 167 1.06 15.54 -5.11
C MET A 167 2.18 15.80 -4.11
N ASN A 168 3.41 15.38 -4.44
CA ASN A 168 4.57 15.58 -3.58
C ASN A 168 5.23 16.94 -3.86
N SER A 169 5.90 17.46 -2.86
CA SER A 169 6.63 18.73 -3.01
C SER A 169 8.00 18.55 -3.65
#